data_a4feca7208478e1c5a5c78d3865a1f09
#
_entry.id   a4feca7208478e1c5a5c78d3865a1f09
#
_cell.length_a   1.000
_cell.length_b   1.000
_cell.length_c   1.000
_cell.angle_alpha   90.00
_cell.angle_beta   90.00
_cell.angle_gamma   90.00
#
_symmetry.space_group_name_H-M   'P 1'
#
loop_
_entity.id
_entity.type
_entity.pdbx_description
1 polymer ?
#
loop_
_entity_poly.entity_id
_entity_poly.type
_entity_poly.pdbx_seq_one_letter_code
_entity_poly.pdbx_strand_id
1 'polypeptide(L)'
;MKLSFRSALLAGLLLPWLAAAAPAHREIRVASPWPAQNTIIAMLGYGQNIVGTSAIAKRIPLFRQVYPAIDQIPVISVTSSHEINPEQVIALRTQLLFLPENMTLAQPGVLQQAGVKVLALRANSMQALVERVMLSGQALGPDAVQVAQRYQRYFQHNVTLVRDRLRDLPEAQRLKVYHSMGSALTTTGRPSLNQDWMDLAGARNVAAEWFHGEKNSAGEVPLEKVARANPDVIVAMNKRDADMIRHSAQWQGIAAVQHQRVYVNPQGMFWWCRETSEEALQFLWLAKTLYPQRFSDINMQQETRNFYHDFFGITLSDKQIQEILSPG
;
A
#
# COMPACT_ATOMS: atom_id res chain seq x y z
N MET A 1 74.19 -8.92 -41.72
CA MET A 1 73.43 -7.93 -41.00
C MET A 1 72.16 -8.63 -40.50
N LYS A 2 72.12 -9.06 -39.21
CA LYS A 2 71.05 -9.85 -38.61
C LYS A 2 70.24 -8.91 -37.69
N LEU A 3 69.02 -8.61 -38.03
CA LEU A 3 68.06 -7.91 -37.16
C LEU A 3 67.37 -8.93 -36.24
N SER A 4 67.51 -8.74 -34.95
CA SER A 4 66.85 -9.52 -33.92
C SER A 4 65.57 -8.76 -33.46
N PHE A 5 64.41 -9.37 -33.70
CA PHE A 5 63.13 -8.91 -33.16
C PHE A 5 62.99 -9.33 -31.68
N ARG A 6 62.90 -8.38 -30.79
CA ARG A 6 62.53 -8.62 -29.39
C ARG A 6 60.99 -8.52 -29.27
N SER A 7 60.36 -9.66 -28.98
CA SER A 7 58.92 -9.70 -28.63
C SER A 7 58.73 -9.28 -27.17
N ALA A 8 58.01 -8.21 -26.94
CA ALA A 8 57.56 -7.80 -25.60
C ALA A 8 56.24 -8.50 -25.28
N LEU A 9 56.27 -9.40 -24.28
CA LEU A 9 55.04 -9.97 -23.67
C LEU A 9 54.39 -8.90 -22.77
N LEU A 10 53.22 -8.40 -23.14
CA LEU A 10 52.34 -7.69 -22.23
C LEU A 10 51.57 -8.71 -21.36
N ALA A 11 51.96 -8.80 -20.08
CA ALA A 11 51.22 -9.54 -19.08
C ALA A 11 50.00 -8.67 -18.65
N GLY A 12 48.82 -8.97 -19.17
CA GLY A 12 47.56 -8.36 -18.74
C GLY A 12 47.19 -8.82 -17.31
N LEU A 13 47.27 -7.92 -16.35
CA LEU A 13 46.73 -8.13 -14.99
C LEU A 13 45.22 -8.20 -15.07
N LEU A 14 44.65 -9.40 -15.07
CA LEU A 14 43.26 -9.68 -14.80
C LEU A 14 42.99 -9.43 -13.31
N LEU A 15 42.54 -8.24 -12.95
CA LEU A 15 41.95 -7.98 -11.65
C LEU A 15 40.64 -8.78 -11.55
N PRO A 16 40.48 -9.65 -10.55
CA PRO A 16 39.18 -10.30 -10.34
C PRO A 16 38.16 -9.24 -9.92
N TRP A 17 37.11 -9.08 -10.69
CA TRP A 17 35.92 -8.37 -10.26
C TRP A 17 35.36 -9.13 -9.05
N LEU A 18 35.56 -8.59 -7.86
CA LEU A 18 34.81 -8.98 -6.66
C LEU A 18 33.35 -8.63 -6.92
N ALA A 19 32.58 -9.61 -7.40
CA ALA A 19 31.15 -9.53 -7.39
C ALA A 19 30.76 -9.36 -5.93
N ALA A 20 30.24 -8.18 -5.56
CA ALA A 20 29.66 -7.95 -4.24
C ALA A 20 28.54 -8.99 -4.08
N ALA A 21 28.74 -9.94 -3.16
CA ALA A 21 27.72 -10.91 -2.84
C ALA A 21 26.46 -10.15 -2.42
N ALA A 22 25.29 -10.54 -2.98
CA ALA A 22 24.02 -9.99 -2.55
C ALA A 22 23.92 -10.19 -1.02
N PRO A 23 23.36 -9.19 -0.28
CA PRO A 23 23.24 -9.32 1.17
C PRO A 23 22.42 -10.57 1.50
N ALA A 24 22.91 -11.37 2.44
CA ALA A 24 22.28 -12.63 2.82
C ALA A 24 20.88 -12.39 3.39
N HIS A 25 19.90 -13.15 2.91
CA HIS A 25 18.55 -13.16 3.47
C HIS A 25 18.59 -13.64 4.91
N ARG A 26 17.96 -12.89 5.81
CA ARG A 26 17.95 -13.21 7.23
C ARG A 26 16.87 -14.24 7.54
N GLU A 27 17.28 -15.35 8.14
CA GLU A 27 16.33 -16.32 8.74
C GLU A 27 15.69 -15.71 9.99
N ILE A 28 14.46 -15.23 9.86
CA ILE A 28 13.69 -14.60 10.95
C ILE A 28 12.23 -15.02 10.88
N ARG A 29 11.60 -15.26 12.02
CA ARG A 29 10.20 -15.61 12.16
C ARG A 29 9.38 -14.36 12.45
N VAL A 30 8.53 -13.99 11.51
CA VAL A 30 7.79 -12.72 11.52
C VAL A 30 6.31 -12.96 11.68
N ALA A 31 5.63 -12.13 12.45
CA ALA A 31 4.18 -12.21 12.56
C ALA A 31 3.54 -10.81 12.48
N SER A 32 2.32 -10.76 11.94
CA SER A 32 1.49 -9.55 11.95
C SER A 32 0.00 -9.89 11.77
N PRO A 33 -0.88 -9.47 12.67
CA PRO A 33 -2.33 -9.53 12.50
C PRO A 33 -2.86 -8.47 11.51
N TRP A 34 -2.00 -7.59 11.03
CA TRP A 34 -2.33 -6.45 10.19
C TRP A 34 -2.15 -6.78 8.70
N PRO A 35 -3.24 -6.91 7.90
CA PRO A 35 -3.15 -7.37 6.52
C PRO A 35 -2.29 -6.45 5.64
N ALA A 36 -2.40 -5.13 5.80
CA ALA A 36 -1.58 -4.17 5.07
C ALA A 36 -0.07 -4.31 5.38
N GLN A 37 0.29 -4.64 6.63
CA GLN A 37 1.69 -4.91 6.99
C GLN A 37 2.19 -6.22 6.40
N ASN A 38 1.34 -7.24 6.29
CA ASN A 38 1.71 -8.48 5.60
C ASN A 38 2.11 -8.24 4.14
N THR A 39 1.46 -7.28 3.45
CA THR A 39 1.86 -6.90 2.08
C THR A 39 3.24 -6.26 2.04
N ILE A 40 3.57 -5.41 3.02
CA ILE A 40 4.89 -4.79 3.13
C ILE A 40 5.97 -5.83 3.42
N ILE A 41 5.73 -6.77 4.34
CA ILE A 41 6.65 -7.87 4.64
C ILE A 41 6.91 -8.69 3.36
N ALA A 42 5.86 -9.02 2.60
CA ALA A 42 5.99 -9.75 1.34
C ALA A 42 6.76 -8.93 0.28
N MET A 43 6.46 -7.65 0.12
CA MET A 43 7.16 -6.73 -0.78
C MET A 43 8.67 -6.63 -0.46
N LEU A 44 9.01 -6.66 0.83
CA LEU A 44 10.40 -6.62 1.29
C LEU A 44 11.14 -7.95 1.13
N GLY A 45 10.51 -8.98 0.52
CA GLY A 45 11.09 -10.30 0.26
C GLY A 45 10.92 -11.31 1.40
N TYR A 46 10.22 -10.97 2.46
CA TYR A 46 10.08 -11.79 3.67
C TYR A 46 8.69 -12.46 3.82
N GLY A 47 7.95 -12.62 2.71
CA GLY A 47 6.67 -13.31 2.72
C GLY A 47 6.75 -14.73 3.28
N GLN A 48 7.79 -15.48 2.92
CA GLN A 48 8.04 -16.87 3.38
C GLN A 48 8.42 -16.94 4.87
N ASN A 49 8.79 -15.84 5.50
CA ASN A 49 9.15 -15.76 6.90
C ASN A 49 7.95 -15.51 7.83
N ILE A 50 6.75 -15.27 7.25
CA ILE A 50 5.52 -15.04 8.01
C ILE A 50 5.08 -16.34 8.67
N VAL A 51 5.04 -16.35 10.01
CA VAL A 51 4.62 -17.49 10.83
C VAL A 51 3.26 -17.28 11.50
N GLY A 52 2.75 -16.05 11.46
CA GLY A 52 1.43 -15.67 11.95
C GLY A 52 0.89 -14.50 11.15
N THR A 53 -0.36 -14.60 10.68
CA THR A 53 -0.96 -13.64 9.74
C THR A 53 -2.39 -13.26 10.13
N SER A 54 -3.05 -12.45 9.31
CA SER A 54 -4.46 -12.08 9.45
C SER A 54 -5.38 -12.98 8.63
N ALA A 55 -6.63 -13.14 9.07
CA ALA A 55 -7.65 -13.86 8.30
C ALA A 55 -7.92 -13.20 6.93
N ILE A 56 -7.75 -11.89 6.82
CA ILE A 56 -7.96 -11.14 5.58
C ILE A 56 -6.86 -11.48 4.57
N ALA A 57 -5.59 -11.47 4.97
CA ALA A 57 -4.47 -11.79 4.07
C ALA A 57 -4.64 -13.17 3.42
N LYS A 58 -5.13 -14.16 4.15
CA LYS A 58 -5.42 -15.51 3.64
C LYS A 58 -6.51 -15.56 2.55
N ARG A 59 -7.39 -14.58 2.49
CA ARG A 59 -8.51 -14.54 1.52
C ARG A 59 -8.14 -13.86 0.21
N ILE A 60 -6.99 -13.20 0.14
CA ILE A 60 -6.57 -12.43 -1.03
C ILE A 60 -5.87 -13.36 -2.03
N PRO A 61 -6.44 -13.58 -3.24
CA PRO A 61 -5.87 -14.52 -4.22
C PRO A 61 -4.44 -14.16 -4.62
N LEU A 62 -4.16 -12.86 -4.79
CA LEU A 62 -2.83 -12.38 -5.19
C LEU A 62 -1.79 -12.62 -4.08
N PHE A 63 -2.19 -12.57 -2.80
CA PHE A 63 -1.31 -12.92 -1.69
C PHE A 63 -0.87 -14.39 -1.75
N ARG A 64 -1.78 -15.29 -2.12
CA ARG A 64 -1.44 -16.72 -2.32
C ARG A 64 -0.46 -16.93 -3.47
N GLN A 65 -0.52 -16.11 -4.51
CA GLN A 65 0.43 -16.19 -5.61
C GLN A 65 1.84 -15.78 -5.17
N VAL A 66 1.96 -14.73 -4.34
CA VAL A 66 3.24 -14.25 -3.79
C VAL A 66 3.75 -15.17 -2.69
N TYR A 67 2.84 -15.70 -1.85
CA TYR A 67 3.17 -16.59 -0.74
C TYR A 67 2.21 -17.80 -0.71
N PRO A 68 2.49 -18.87 -1.48
CA PRO A 68 1.60 -20.04 -1.60
C PRO A 68 1.31 -20.75 -0.28
N ALA A 69 2.23 -20.71 0.69
CA ALA A 69 2.06 -21.35 2.00
C ALA A 69 1.14 -20.58 2.96
N ILE A 70 0.64 -19.38 2.59
CA ILE A 70 -0.15 -18.52 3.49
C ILE A 70 -1.39 -19.23 4.08
N ASP A 71 -1.99 -20.17 3.34
CA ASP A 71 -3.16 -20.92 3.82
C ASP A 71 -2.85 -21.82 5.01
N GLN A 72 -1.58 -22.24 5.18
CA GLN A 72 -1.12 -23.07 6.30
C GLN A 72 -0.70 -22.22 7.52
N ILE A 73 -0.53 -20.91 7.33
CA ILE A 73 -0.07 -20.02 8.40
C ILE A 73 -1.22 -19.74 9.38
N PRO A 74 -1.01 -19.91 10.70
CA PRO A 74 -2.01 -19.58 11.71
C PRO A 74 -2.45 -18.12 11.66
N VAL A 75 -3.74 -17.90 11.90
CA VAL A 75 -4.28 -16.55 12.09
C VAL A 75 -4.00 -16.10 13.51
N ILE A 76 -3.39 -14.94 13.67
CA ILE A 76 -3.30 -14.26 14.96
C ILE A 76 -4.66 -13.67 15.27
N SER A 77 -5.28 -14.13 16.34
CA SER A 77 -6.57 -13.65 16.80
C SER A 77 -6.42 -12.25 17.41
N VAL A 78 -7.28 -11.35 16.98
CA VAL A 78 -7.43 -10.01 17.55
C VAL A 78 -8.80 -9.96 18.21
N THR A 79 -8.85 -9.60 19.47
CA THR A 79 -10.10 -9.47 20.23
C THR A 79 -10.89 -8.24 19.79
N SER A 80 -12.13 -8.12 20.24
CA SER A 80 -12.97 -6.93 20.02
C SER A 80 -12.39 -5.65 20.65
N SER A 81 -11.54 -5.81 21.69
CA SER A 81 -10.78 -4.71 22.31
C SER A 81 -9.49 -4.35 21.57
N HIS A 82 -9.25 -4.90 20.37
CA HIS A 82 -8.02 -4.71 19.58
C HIS A 82 -6.75 -5.23 20.31
N GLU A 83 -6.88 -6.29 21.09
CA GLU A 83 -5.79 -6.96 21.78
C GLU A 83 -5.43 -8.27 21.09
N ILE A 84 -4.15 -8.64 21.13
CA ILE A 84 -3.67 -9.95 20.69
C ILE A 84 -3.28 -10.82 21.88
N ASN A 85 -3.44 -12.14 21.70
CA ASN A 85 -2.99 -13.11 22.70
C ASN A 85 -1.47 -13.32 22.60
N PRO A 86 -0.67 -12.92 23.62
CA PRO A 86 0.78 -13.08 23.60
C PRO A 86 1.23 -14.55 23.56
N GLU A 87 0.49 -15.46 24.20
CA GLU A 87 0.82 -16.89 24.21
C GLU A 87 0.79 -17.49 22.79
N GLN A 88 -0.17 -17.07 21.95
CA GLN A 88 -0.24 -17.50 20.55
C GLN A 88 1.01 -17.02 19.78
N VAL A 89 1.44 -15.79 19.98
CA VAL A 89 2.64 -15.23 19.33
C VAL A 89 3.89 -15.99 19.74
N ILE A 90 4.00 -16.34 21.03
CA ILE A 90 5.12 -17.11 21.59
C ILE A 90 5.12 -18.55 21.05
N ALA A 91 3.95 -19.20 21.02
CA ALA A 91 3.80 -20.57 20.50
C ALA A 91 4.25 -20.68 19.04
N LEU A 92 4.07 -19.61 18.25
CA LEU A 92 4.57 -19.50 16.88
C LEU A 92 6.09 -19.26 16.79
N ARG A 93 6.79 -19.18 17.94
CA ARG A 93 8.23 -18.83 18.00
C ARG A 93 8.53 -17.55 17.21
N THR A 94 7.66 -16.56 17.31
CA THR A 94 7.82 -15.27 16.65
C THR A 94 9.03 -14.54 17.23
N GLN A 95 9.88 -14.01 16.38
CA GLN A 95 11.01 -13.17 16.76
C GLN A 95 10.73 -11.68 16.55
N LEU A 96 9.90 -11.37 15.55
CA LEU A 96 9.52 -10.00 15.19
C LEU A 96 8.02 -9.92 14.98
N LEU A 97 7.34 -9.09 15.76
CA LEU A 97 5.90 -8.85 15.69
C LEU A 97 5.64 -7.42 15.23
N PHE A 98 4.93 -7.26 14.13
CA PHE A 98 4.51 -5.95 13.62
C PHE A 98 3.05 -5.68 13.97
N LEU A 99 2.78 -4.51 14.54
CA LEU A 99 1.45 -4.06 14.96
C LEU A 99 1.18 -2.63 14.49
N PRO A 100 -0.08 -2.26 14.25
CA PRO A 100 -0.43 -0.85 14.19
C PRO A 100 -0.31 -0.21 15.59
N GLU A 101 0.10 1.06 15.63
CA GLU A 101 0.37 1.80 16.89
C GLU A 101 -0.83 1.84 17.84
N ASN A 102 -2.04 1.80 17.28
CA ASN A 102 -3.29 1.82 18.08
C ASN A 102 -3.73 0.43 18.61
N MET A 103 -2.96 -0.63 18.34
CA MET A 103 -3.26 -1.96 18.85
C MET A 103 -2.64 -2.14 20.24
N THR A 104 -3.42 -2.60 21.17
CA THR A 104 -2.99 -2.82 22.55
C THR A 104 -2.45 -4.24 22.74
N LEU A 105 -1.38 -4.37 23.52
CA LEU A 105 -0.87 -5.64 24.01
C LEU A 105 -1.37 -5.84 25.44
N ALA A 106 -2.11 -6.92 25.71
CA ALA A 106 -2.64 -7.22 27.02
C ALA A 106 -1.51 -7.38 28.07
N GLN A 107 -0.37 -7.94 27.67
CA GLN A 107 0.77 -8.21 28.54
C GLN A 107 2.09 -8.01 27.78
N PRO A 108 2.53 -6.77 27.52
CA PRO A 108 3.71 -6.50 26.68
C PRO A 108 5.00 -7.09 27.27
N GLY A 109 5.13 -7.16 28.60
CA GLY A 109 6.31 -7.74 29.27
C GLY A 109 6.51 -9.23 28.99
N VAL A 110 5.44 -9.99 28.77
CA VAL A 110 5.53 -11.43 28.46
C VAL A 110 6.20 -11.67 27.10
N LEU A 111 5.86 -10.89 26.08
CA LEU A 111 6.51 -10.96 24.77
C LEU A 111 7.99 -10.57 24.83
N GLN A 112 8.32 -9.53 25.59
CA GLN A 112 9.70 -9.10 25.78
C GLN A 112 10.54 -10.17 26.49
N GLN A 113 10.00 -10.80 27.56
CA GLN A 113 10.67 -11.90 28.29
C GLN A 113 10.87 -13.12 27.38
N ALA A 114 9.95 -13.38 26.45
CA ALA A 114 10.07 -14.44 25.45
C ALA A 114 11.03 -14.09 24.28
N GLY A 115 11.67 -12.91 24.30
CA GLY A 115 12.60 -12.47 23.26
C GLY A 115 11.92 -11.98 21.97
N VAL A 116 10.61 -11.71 21.99
CA VAL A 116 9.88 -11.17 20.85
C VAL A 116 10.10 -9.67 20.76
N LYS A 117 10.68 -9.21 19.64
CA LYS A 117 10.76 -7.79 19.34
C LYS A 117 9.43 -7.32 18.76
N VAL A 118 8.81 -6.34 19.39
CA VAL A 118 7.55 -5.74 18.93
C VAL A 118 7.82 -4.39 18.27
N LEU A 119 7.30 -4.19 17.06
CA LEU A 119 7.28 -2.91 16.37
C LEU A 119 5.82 -2.45 16.22
N ALA A 120 5.46 -1.41 16.96
CA ALA A 120 4.22 -0.68 16.80
C ALA A 120 4.47 0.49 15.81
N LEU A 121 3.75 0.49 14.69
CA LEU A 121 4.04 1.37 13.55
C LEU A 121 2.82 2.22 13.21
N ARG A 122 3.07 3.46 12.80
CA ARG A 122 2.02 4.39 12.38
C ARG A 122 1.52 4.09 10.97
N ALA A 123 0.25 4.44 10.71
CA ALA A 123 -0.42 4.24 9.43
C ALA A 123 -1.38 5.38 9.08
N ASN A 124 -1.20 6.56 9.66
CA ASN A 124 -2.15 7.66 9.62
C ASN A 124 -1.85 8.70 8.52
N SER A 125 -0.77 8.53 7.76
CA SER A 125 -0.37 9.44 6.69
C SER A 125 0.47 8.73 5.63
N MET A 126 0.60 9.36 4.45
CA MET A 126 1.48 8.87 3.38
C MET A 126 2.96 8.91 3.78
N GLN A 127 3.35 9.87 4.61
CA GLN A 127 4.69 9.91 5.18
C GLN A 127 4.91 8.73 6.13
N ALA A 128 3.96 8.44 7.02
CA ALA A 128 4.02 7.30 7.93
C ALA A 128 4.10 5.95 7.19
N LEU A 129 3.46 5.83 6.02
CA LEU A 129 3.60 4.65 5.17
C LEU A 129 5.05 4.43 4.73
N VAL A 130 5.71 5.46 4.20
CA VAL A 130 7.12 5.36 3.76
C VAL A 130 8.04 5.07 4.94
N GLU A 131 7.85 5.74 6.07
CA GLU A 131 8.60 5.48 7.31
C GLU A 131 8.41 4.03 7.76
N ARG A 132 7.19 3.51 7.72
CA ARG A 132 6.86 2.12 8.07
C ARG A 132 7.58 1.11 7.18
N VAL A 133 7.62 1.35 5.87
CA VAL A 133 8.38 0.50 4.93
C VAL A 133 9.87 0.50 5.30
N MET A 134 10.44 1.68 5.58
CA MET A 134 11.86 1.80 5.95
C MET A 134 12.17 1.11 7.29
N LEU A 135 11.35 1.32 8.32
CA LEU A 135 11.51 0.69 9.64
C LEU A 135 11.34 -0.83 9.56
N SER A 136 10.39 -1.30 8.74
CA SER A 136 10.21 -2.73 8.49
C SER A 136 11.45 -3.34 7.81
N GLY A 137 11.98 -2.65 6.80
CA GLY A 137 13.22 -3.08 6.13
C GLY A 137 14.40 -3.19 7.11
N GLN A 138 14.60 -2.18 7.96
CA GLN A 138 15.67 -2.18 8.98
C GLN A 138 15.51 -3.33 9.99
N ALA A 139 14.27 -3.66 10.35
CA ALA A 139 14.00 -4.74 11.30
C ALA A 139 14.22 -6.13 10.69
N LEU A 140 13.93 -6.30 9.39
CA LEU A 140 14.04 -7.56 8.67
C LEU A 140 15.48 -7.90 8.32
N GLY A 141 16.22 -6.99 7.66
CA GLY A 141 17.61 -7.22 7.31
C GLY A 141 18.14 -6.32 6.18
N PRO A 142 19.45 -6.43 5.85
CA PRO A 142 20.10 -5.54 4.87
C PRO A 142 19.51 -5.64 3.47
N ASP A 143 19.10 -6.82 3.03
CA ASP A 143 18.42 -7.07 1.75
C ASP A 143 17.05 -6.36 1.70
N ALA A 144 16.28 -6.45 2.79
CA ALA A 144 15.01 -5.73 2.92
C ALA A 144 15.20 -4.20 2.93
N VAL A 145 16.29 -3.69 3.52
CA VAL A 145 16.63 -2.25 3.48
C VAL A 145 16.81 -1.78 2.03
N GLN A 146 17.46 -2.57 1.17
CA GLN A 146 17.64 -2.20 -0.24
C GLN A 146 16.30 -2.11 -0.98
N VAL A 147 15.37 -3.04 -0.72
CA VAL A 147 14.02 -2.99 -1.30
C VAL A 147 13.25 -1.79 -0.76
N ALA A 148 13.32 -1.52 0.55
CA ALA A 148 12.66 -0.37 1.17
C ALA A 148 13.14 0.97 0.57
N GLN A 149 14.45 1.12 0.35
CA GLN A 149 15.01 2.29 -0.31
C GLN A 149 14.58 2.43 -1.78
N ARG A 150 14.45 1.30 -2.51
CA ARG A 150 13.91 1.27 -3.87
C ARG A 150 12.46 1.74 -3.89
N TYR A 151 11.65 1.24 -2.94
CA TYR A 151 10.26 1.65 -2.76
C TYR A 151 10.15 3.15 -2.43
N GLN A 152 10.96 3.67 -1.52
CA GLN A 152 10.97 5.10 -1.18
C GLN A 152 11.26 5.96 -2.41
N ARG A 153 12.23 5.59 -3.25
CA ARG A 153 12.54 6.32 -4.50
C ARG A 153 11.37 6.25 -5.49
N TYR A 154 10.76 5.09 -5.64
CA TYR A 154 9.59 4.92 -6.50
C TYR A 154 8.41 5.78 -6.05
N PHE A 155 8.10 5.74 -4.74
CA PHE A 155 7.07 6.58 -4.15
C PHE A 155 7.34 8.07 -4.39
N GLN A 156 8.55 8.54 -4.10
CA GLN A 156 8.95 9.94 -4.28
C GLN A 156 8.93 10.36 -5.76
N HIS A 157 9.28 9.46 -6.68
CA HIS A 157 9.14 9.69 -8.11
C HIS A 157 7.69 9.98 -8.50
N ASN A 158 6.75 9.14 -8.05
CA ASN A 158 5.32 9.31 -8.33
C ASN A 158 4.77 10.61 -7.72
N VAL A 159 5.17 10.95 -6.48
CA VAL A 159 4.79 12.23 -5.86
C VAL A 159 5.27 13.41 -6.70
N THR A 160 6.52 13.38 -7.14
CA THR A 160 7.09 14.45 -7.97
C THR A 160 6.39 14.54 -9.32
N LEU A 161 6.15 13.41 -9.98
CA LEU A 161 5.44 13.32 -11.25
C LEU A 161 4.05 13.96 -11.17
N VAL A 162 3.26 13.57 -10.17
CA VAL A 162 1.89 14.10 -10.01
C VAL A 162 1.91 15.57 -9.67
N ARG A 163 2.75 15.98 -8.71
CA ARG A 163 2.90 17.39 -8.31
C ARG A 163 3.26 18.28 -9.51
N ASP A 164 4.24 17.86 -10.32
CA ASP A 164 4.74 18.69 -11.42
C ASP A 164 3.70 18.84 -12.55
N ARG A 165 2.85 17.81 -12.76
CA ARG A 165 1.75 17.86 -13.73
C ARG A 165 0.54 18.68 -13.26
N LEU A 166 0.37 18.80 -11.96
CA LEU A 166 -0.77 19.52 -11.37
C LEU A 166 -0.39 20.89 -10.80
N ARG A 167 0.87 21.32 -10.91
CA ARG A 167 1.37 22.57 -10.28
C ARG A 167 0.63 23.84 -10.72
N ASP A 168 0.13 23.86 -11.95
CA ASP A 168 -0.61 24.97 -12.56
C ASP A 168 -2.14 24.79 -12.46
N LEU A 169 -2.63 23.74 -11.78
CA LEU A 169 -4.05 23.50 -11.56
C LEU A 169 -4.53 24.27 -10.32
N PRO A 170 -5.29 25.37 -10.49
CA PRO A 170 -5.80 26.14 -9.36
C PRO A 170 -6.70 25.29 -8.47
N GLU A 171 -6.69 25.54 -7.18
CA GLU A 171 -7.52 24.80 -6.22
C GLU A 171 -9.02 24.84 -6.58
N ALA A 172 -9.51 25.97 -7.06
CA ALA A 172 -10.89 26.12 -7.49
C ALA A 172 -11.30 25.24 -8.67
N GLN A 173 -10.32 24.76 -9.47
CA GLN A 173 -10.55 23.84 -10.59
C GLN A 173 -10.34 22.37 -10.24
N ARG A 174 -9.89 22.10 -9.02
CA ARG A 174 -9.74 20.71 -8.54
C ARG A 174 -11.11 20.07 -8.37
N LEU A 175 -11.23 18.82 -8.86
CA LEU A 175 -12.47 18.08 -8.79
C LEU A 175 -12.80 17.66 -7.35
N LYS A 176 -14.07 17.79 -7.01
CA LYS A 176 -14.62 17.36 -5.72
C LYS A 176 -14.75 15.84 -5.72
N VAL A 177 -14.14 15.18 -4.74
CA VAL A 177 -14.14 13.74 -4.61
C VAL A 177 -14.80 13.34 -3.29
N TYR A 178 -15.70 12.37 -3.34
CA TYR A 178 -16.19 11.64 -2.18
C TYR A 178 -15.59 10.24 -2.19
N HIS A 179 -14.93 9.84 -1.11
CA HIS A 179 -14.40 8.48 -0.95
C HIS A 179 -15.23 7.73 0.08
N SER A 180 -15.82 6.58 -0.28
CA SER A 180 -16.54 5.72 0.65
C SER A 180 -15.69 4.55 1.12
N MET A 181 -15.71 4.26 2.42
CA MET A 181 -14.86 3.27 3.08
C MET A 181 -15.67 2.12 3.69
N GLY A 182 -15.91 1.05 2.91
CA GLY A 182 -16.55 -0.17 3.42
C GLY A 182 -18.07 -0.09 3.60
N SER A 183 -18.64 1.11 3.58
CA SER A 183 -20.06 1.37 3.32
C SER A 183 -20.19 2.68 2.56
N ALA A 184 -21.25 2.85 1.81
CA ALA A 184 -21.44 4.01 0.94
C ALA A 184 -21.47 5.35 1.70
N LEU A 185 -21.86 5.34 2.95
CA LEU A 185 -21.99 6.53 3.81
C LEU A 185 -20.86 6.67 4.84
N THR A 186 -19.93 5.72 4.92
CA THR A 186 -18.74 5.88 5.77
C THR A 186 -17.62 6.54 4.97
N THR A 187 -17.03 7.60 5.51
CA THR A 187 -15.97 8.38 4.84
C THR A 187 -14.95 8.92 5.83
N THR A 188 -13.91 9.57 5.31
CA THR A 188 -12.82 10.16 6.11
C THR A 188 -12.58 11.62 5.72
N GLY A 189 -12.23 12.42 6.70
CA GLY A 189 -11.76 13.79 6.56
C GLY A 189 -10.32 13.96 7.03
N ARG A 190 -9.96 15.17 7.44
CA ARG A 190 -8.64 15.53 8.00
C ARG A 190 -8.56 15.34 9.51
N PRO A 191 -7.38 14.95 10.01
CA PRO A 191 -6.24 14.38 9.30
C PRO A 191 -6.45 12.89 9.05
N SER A 192 -6.07 12.38 7.88
CA SER A 192 -6.10 10.94 7.58
C SER A 192 -5.22 10.59 6.39
N LEU A 193 -4.81 9.32 6.33
CA LEU A 193 -4.12 8.76 5.17
C LEU A 193 -4.93 8.96 3.88
N ASN A 194 -6.26 8.80 3.93
CA ASN A 194 -7.12 8.98 2.77
C ASN A 194 -7.15 10.44 2.30
N GLN A 195 -7.11 11.39 3.22
CA GLN A 195 -6.97 12.80 2.86
C GLN A 195 -5.63 13.04 2.14
N ASP A 196 -4.54 12.46 2.64
CA ASP A 196 -3.20 12.67 2.09
C ASP A 196 -3.10 12.17 0.64
N TRP A 197 -3.56 10.94 0.31
CA TRP A 197 -3.47 10.47 -1.08
C TRP A 197 -4.44 11.21 -2.02
N MET A 198 -5.58 11.70 -1.51
CA MET A 198 -6.45 12.57 -2.29
C MET A 198 -5.80 13.94 -2.56
N ASP A 199 -5.15 14.55 -1.57
CA ASP A 199 -4.41 15.81 -1.73
C ASP A 199 -3.27 15.64 -2.74
N LEU A 200 -2.49 14.55 -2.65
CA LEU A 200 -1.44 14.21 -3.61
C LEU A 200 -1.98 14.06 -5.04
N ALA A 201 -3.16 13.47 -5.20
CA ALA A 201 -3.81 13.31 -6.51
C ALA A 201 -4.43 14.62 -7.05
N GLY A 202 -4.35 15.72 -6.31
CA GLY A 202 -4.98 17.00 -6.66
C GLY A 202 -6.50 16.98 -6.55
N ALA A 203 -7.07 16.06 -5.77
CA ALA A 203 -8.49 16.02 -5.47
C ALA A 203 -8.86 17.03 -4.38
N ARG A 204 -10.12 17.39 -4.34
CA ARG A 204 -10.75 18.14 -3.25
C ARG A 204 -11.70 17.21 -2.51
N ASN A 205 -11.26 16.66 -1.37
CA ASN A 205 -12.11 15.80 -0.56
C ASN A 205 -13.29 16.59 0.00
N VAL A 206 -14.52 16.22 -0.38
CA VAL A 206 -15.71 16.90 0.12
C VAL A 206 -15.91 16.73 1.62
N ALA A 207 -15.35 15.65 2.19
CA ALA A 207 -15.44 15.32 3.61
C ALA A 207 -14.28 15.88 4.46
N ALA A 208 -13.35 16.65 3.86
CA ALA A 208 -12.11 17.11 4.52
C ALA A 208 -12.38 17.70 5.93
N GLU A 209 -13.42 18.52 6.05
CA GLU A 209 -13.75 19.24 7.29
C GLU A 209 -15.04 18.69 7.98
N TRP A 210 -15.44 17.45 7.67
CA TRP A 210 -16.68 16.92 8.24
C TRP A 210 -16.53 16.34 9.64
N PHE A 211 -15.30 16.05 10.03
CA PHE A 211 -14.96 15.47 11.32
C PHE A 211 -14.03 16.43 12.08
N HIS A 212 -14.10 16.40 13.40
CA HIS A 212 -13.28 17.27 14.24
C HIS A 212 -12.43 16.44 15.18
N GLY A 213 -11.09 16.64 15.10
CA GLY A 213 -10.09 16.06 15.98
C GLY A 213 -9.42 14.80 15.41
N GLU A 214 -8.15 14.60 15.79
CA GLU A 214 -7.29 13.53 15.28
C GLU A 214 -7.84 12.10 15.53
N LYS A 215 -8.64 11.93 16.57
CA LYS A 215 -9.24 10.63 16.92
C LYS A 215 -10.54 10.32 16.18
N ASN A 216 -11.14 11.31 15.50
CA ASN A 216 -12.46 11.22 14.87
C ASN A 216 -12.44 11.76 13.44
N SER A 217 -11.44 11.39 12.64
CA SER A 217 -11.34 11.82 11.25
C SER A 217 -12.16 10.96 10.27
N ALA A 218 -12.92 9.97 10.79
CA ALA A 218 -13.73 9.04 9.99
C ALA A 218 -15.06 8.75 10.67
N GLY A 219 -16.07 8.45 9.88
CA GLY A 219 -17.39 8.07 10.40
C GLY A 219 -18.46 7.96 9.34
N GLU A 220 -19.65 7.57 9.78
CA GLU A 220 -20.85 7.55 8.97
C GLU A 220 -21.46 8.95 8.88
N VAL A 221 -21.94 9.31 7.69
CA VAL A 221 -22.54 10.60 7.38
C VAL A 221 -23.90 10.42 6.72
N PRO A 222 -24.87 11.34 6.93
CA PRO A 222 -26.14 11.29 6.21
C PRO A 222 -25.94 11.55 4.71
N LEU A 223 -26.75 10.88 3.88
CA LEU A 223 -26.71 11.05 2.42
C LEU A 223 -26.94 12.50 2.00
N GLU A 224 -27.79 13.23 2.71
CA GLU A 224 -28.08 14.65 2.44
C GLU A 224 -26.83 15.52 2.53
N LYS A 225 -25.86 15.15 3.40
CA LYS A 225 -24.59 15.86 3.51
C LYS A 225 -23.73 15.63 2.26
N VAL A 226 -23.69 14.39 1.75
CA VAL A 226 -23.00 14.04 0.50
C VAL A 226 -23.68 14.71 -0.70
N ALA A 227 -25.01 14.66 -0.77
CA ALA A 227 -25.79 15.29 -1.85
C ALA A 227 -25.60 16.81 -1.89
N ARG A 228 -25.58 17.47 -0.72
CA ARG A 228 -25.32 18.92 -0.63
C ARG A 228 -23.91 19.29 -1.08
N ALA A 229 -22.91 18.47 -0.76
CA ALA A 229 -21.53 18.66 -1.23
C ALA A 229 -21.40 18.43 -2.74
N ASN A 230 -22.27 17.61 -3.30
CA ASN A 230 -22.39 17.30 -4.73
C ASN A 230 -21.03 17.00 -5.37
N PRO A 231 -20.39 15.86 -5.05
CA PRO A 231 -19.08 15.50 -5.59
C PRO A 231 -19.12 15.29 -7.10
N ASP A 232 -18.02 15.66 -7.77
CA ASP A 232 -17.80 15.45 -9.21
C ASP A 232 -17.41 14.00 -9.51
N VAL A 233 -16.80 13.33 -8.53
CA VAL A 233 -16.32 11.94 -8.60
C VAL A 233 -16.59 11.25 -7.28
N ILE A 234 -17.00 9.98 -7.34
CA ILE A 234 -17.06 9.09 -6.18
C ILE A 234 -16.08 7.94 -6.39
N VAL A 235 -15.26 7.68 -5.38
CA VAL A 235 -14.41 6.49 -5.31
C VAL A 235 -14.94 5.61 -4.19
N ALA A 236 -15.50 4.46 -4.52
CA ALA A 236 -15.97 3.48 -3.55
C ALA A 236 -14.89 2.44 -3.28
N MET A 237 -14.62 2.13 -2.02
CA MET A 237 -13.60 1.16 -1.65
C MET A 237 -13.85 -0.23 -2.25
N ASN A 238 -15.10 -0.61 -2.48
CA ASN A 238 -15.48 -1.91 -3.03
C ASN A 238 -16.64 -1.81 -4.03
N LYS A 239 -16.77 -2.87 -4.85
CA LYS A 239 -17.79 -2.95 -5.90
C LYS A 239 -19.22 -2.88 -5.36
N ARG A 240 -19.52 -3.55 -4.24
CA ARG A 240 -20.86 -3.55 -3.64
C ARG A 240 -21.33 -2.13 -3.37
N ASP A 241 -20.48 -1.30 -2.77
CA ASP A 241 -20.82 0.08 -2.43
C ASP A 241 -20.93 0.94 -3.69
N ALA A 242 -20.04 0.73 -4.68
CA ALA A 242 -20.13 1.41 -5.98
C ALA A 242 -21.45 1.08 -6.70
N ASP A 243 -21.82 -0.17 -6.74
CA ASP A 243 -23.07 -0.62 -7.40
C ASP A 243 -24.31 -0.07 -6.68
N MET A 244 -24.30 -0.07 -5.35
CA MET A 244 -25.37 0.54 -4.56
C MET A 244 -25.49 2.03 -4.88
N ILE A 245 -24.39 2.78 -4.91
CA ILE A 245 -24.37 4.20 -5.25
C ILE A 245 -24.89 4.43 -6.67
N ARG A 246 -24.47 3.64 -7.65
CA ARG A 246 -24.85 3.77 -9.07
C ARG A 246 -26.34 3.52 -9.31
N HIS A 247 -26.95 2.57 -8.59
CA HIS A 247 -28.30 2.10 -8.88
C HIS A 247 -29.38 2.59 -7.88
N SER A 248 -28.98 3.14 -6.75
CA SER A 248 -29.94 3.67 -5.77
C SER A 248 -30.57 4.99 -6.26
N ALA A 249 -31.92 5.04 -6.24
CA ALA A 249 -32.67 6.24 -6.61
C ALA A 249 -32.26 7.48 -5.78
N GLN A 250 -31.85 7.27 -4.53
CA GLN A 250 -31.48 8.36 -3.62
C GLN A 250 -30.16 9.05 -4.00
N TRP A 251 -29.30 8.37 -4.79
CA TRP A 251 -28.00 8.90 -5.22
C TRP A 251 -28.06 9.55 -6.62
N GLN A 252 -29.17 9.40 -7.37
CA GLN A 252 -29.27 9.85 -8.76
C GLN A 252 -29.16 11.37 -8.96
N GLY A 253 -29.40 12.15 -7.91
CA GLY A 253 -29.26 13.63 -7.94
C GLY A 253 -27.82 14.12 -7.86
N ILE A 254 -26.84 13.24 -7.60
CA ILE A 254 -25.43 13.61 -7.37
C ILE A 254 -24.68 13.64 -8.71
N ALA A 255 -23.93 14.70 -8.97
CA ALA A 255 -23.20 14.91 -10.24
C ALA A 255 -22.33 13.72 -10.65
N ALA A 256 -21.61 13.12 -9.71
CA ALA A 256 -20.78 11.95 -9.98
C ALA A 256 -21.59 10.75 -10.53
N VAL A 257 -22.83 10.55 -10.05
CA VAL A 257 -23.71 9.48 -10.53
C VAL A 257 -24.28 9.83 -11.90
N GLN A 258 -24.75 11.05 -12.08
CA GLN A 258 -25.32 11.54 -13.35
C GLN A 258 -24.28 11.47 -14.49
N HIS A 259 -23.02 11.76 -14.20
CA HIS A 259 -21.93 11.74 -15.17
C HIS A 259 -21.19 10.40 -15.24
N GLN A 260 -21.72 9.35 -14.58
CA GLN A 260 -21.11 7.99 -14.56
C GLN A 260 -19.67 7.97 -14.01
N ARG A 261 -19.35 8.86 -13.07
CA ARG A 261 -18.03 9.01 -12.46
C ARG A 261 -17.97 8.41 -11.05
N VAL A 262 -18.53 7.21 -10.92
CA VAL A 262 -18.43 6.37 -9.71
C VAL A 262 -17.47 5.24 -10.02
N TYR A 263 -16.32 5.24 -9.36
CA TYR A 263 -15.24 4.27 -9.57
C TYR A 263 -15.10 3.34 -8.37
N VAL A 264 -14.70 2.09 -8.65
CA VAL A 264 -14.27 1.17 -7.61
C VAL A 264 -12.77 1.39 -7.39
N ASN A 265 -12.36 1.49 -6.15
CA ASN A 265 -10.94 1.66 -5.81
C ASN A 265 -10.15 0.39 -6.20
N PRO A 266 -8.95 0.52 -6.79
CA PRO A 266 -8.13 -0.63 -7.12
C PRO A 266 -7.83 -1.50 -5.89
N GLN A 267 -7.74 -2.81 -6.13
CA GLN A 267 -7.44 -3.82 -5.12
C GLN A 267 -6.50 -4.88 -5.69
N GLY A 268 -5.36 -5.06 -5.06
CA GLY A 268 -4.39 -6.06 -5.43
C GLY A 268 -4.04 -6.98 -4.27
N MET A 269 -2.82 -6.84 -3.70
CA MET A 269 -2.44 -7.51 -2.45
C MET A 269 -3.31 -7.05 -1.28
N PHE A 270 -3.79 -5.80 -1.34
CA PHE A 270 -4.81 -5.25 -0.44
C PHE A 270 -5.59 -4.17 -1.19
N TRP A 271 -6.54 -3.46 -0.55
CA TRP A 271 -7.15 -2.27 -1.13
C TRP A 271 -6.12 -1.15 -1.18
N TRP A 272 -5.89 -0.56 -2.36
CA TRP A 272 -4.86 0.47 -2.52
C TRP A 272 -5.06 1.69 -1.61
N CYS A 273 -6.29 1.98 -1.21
CA CYS A 273 -6.63 3.06 -0.28
C CYS A 273 -6.43 2.71 1.21
N ARG A 274 -5.83 1.55 1.55
CA ARG A 274 -5.80 1.02 2.91
C ARG A 274 -4.38 0.67 3.39
N GLU A 275 -3.53 1.67 3.59
CA GLU A 275 -2.25 1.54 4.32
C GLU A 275 -1.28 0.51 3.72
N THR A 276 -1.48 0.15 2.46
CA THR A 276 -0.66 -0.84 1.76
C THR A 276 0.49 -0.21 0.98
N SER A 277 1.51 -1.00 0.61
CA SER A 277 2.58 -0.53 -0.28
C SER A 277 2.06 -0.04 -1.64
N GLU A 278 0.92 -0.54 -2.08
CA GLU A 278 0.26 -0.19 -3.34
C GLU A 278 -0.30 1.23 -3.36
N GLU A 279 -0.35 1.92 -2.20
CA GLU A 279 -0.70 3.35 -2.15
C GLU A 279 0.27 4.23 -2.93
N ALA A 280 1.47 3.75 -3.23
CA ALA A 280 2.37 4.43 -4.17
C ALA A 280 1.77 4.57 -5.60
N LEU A 281 0.81 3.70 -5.95
CA LEU A 281 0.03 3.76 -7.20
C LEU A 281 -1.33 4.46 -7.01
N GLN A 282 -1.88 4.48 -5.79
CA GLN A 282 -3.23 4.98 -5.51
C GLN A 282 -3.42 6.43 -5.95
N PHE A 283 -2.55 7.33 -5.54
CA PHE A 283 -2.68 8.75 -5.89
C PHE A 283 -2.35 9.02 -7.37
N LEU A 284 -1.48 8.23 -8.00
CA LEU A 284 -1.21 8.32 -9.43
C LEU A 284 -2.42 7.86 -10.25
N TRP A 285 -3.05 6.73 -9.86
CA TRP A 285 -4.28 6.25 -10.46
C TRP A 285 -5.41 7.28 -10.34
N LEU A 286 -5.58 7.86 -9.13
CA LEU A 286 -6.62 8.85 -8.92
C LEU A 286 -6.34 10.12 -9.75
N ALA A 287 -5.11 10.63 -9.75
CA ALA A 287 -4.74 11.81 -10.55
C ALA A 287 -5.04 11.62 -12.05
N LYS A 288 -4.69 10.44 -12.60
CA LYS A 288 -5.03 10.09 -13.99
C LYS A 288 -6.54 9.96 -14.21
N THR A 289 -7.28 9.43 -13.26
CA THR A 289 -8.75 9.31 -13.33
C THR A 289 -9.42 10.68 -13.31
N LEU A 290 -8.91 11.60 -12.50
CA LEU A 290 -9.45 12.96 -12.39
C LEU A 290 -9.08 13.84 -13.58
N TYR A 291 -7.83 13.75 -14.03
CA TYR A 291 -7.22 14.64 -15.03
C TYR A 291 -6.57 13.87 -16.19
N PRO A 292 -7.32 13.04 -16.95
CA PRO A 292 -6.76 12.11 -17.94
C PRO A 292 -5.90 12.80 -19.00
N GLN A 293 -6.19 14.06 -19.36
CA GLN A 293 -5.42 14.82 -20.32
C GLN A 293 -4.00 15.14 -19.86
N ARG A 294 -3.84 15.41 -18.54
CA ARG A 294 -2.54 15.73 -17.92
C ARG A 294 -1.65 14.51 -17.73
N PHE A 295 -2.24 13.32 -17.81
CA PHE A 295 -1.58 12.02 -17.63
C PHE A 295 -1.78 11.11 -18.83
N SER A 296 -1.93 11.66 -20.03
CA SER A 296 -2.25 10.89 -21.25
C SER A 296 -1.20 9.82 -21.58
N ASP A 297 0.07 10.08 -21.29
CA ASP A 297 1.22 9.20 -21.48
C ASP A 297 1.37 8.12 -20.38
N ILE A 298 0.68 8.24 -19.26
CA ILE A 298 0.73 7.23 -18.19
C ILE A 298 -0.21 6.09 -18.51
N ASN A 299 0.32 4.87 -18.58
CA ASN A 299 -0.45 3.65 -18.74
C ASN A 299 -0.52 2.90 -17.38
N MET A 300 -1.67 3.00 -16.69
CA MET A 300 -1.83 2.37 -15.37
C MET A 300 -1.72 0.85 -15.41
N GLN A 301 -2.04 0.18 -16.52
CA GLN A 301 -1.83 -1.26 -16.64
C GLN A 301 -0.34 -1.59 -16.63
N GLN A 302 0.47 -0.79 -17.34
CA GLN A 302 1.92 -0.99 -17.35
C GLN A 302 2.56 -0.61 -16.01
N GLU A 303 2.12 0.49 -15.38
CA GLU A 303 2.58 0.88 -14.03
C GLU A 303 2.28 -0.21 -13.00
N THR A 304 1.08 -0.77 -13.03
CA THR A 304 0.69 -1.90 -12.17
C THR A 304 1.56 -3.12 -12.44
N ARG A 305 1.76 -3.50 -13.71
CA ARG A 305 2.61 -4.63 -14.09
C ARG A 305 4.04 -4.48 -13.55
N ASN A 306 4.63 -3.30 -13.78
CA ASN A 306 5.99 -3.01 -13.35
C ASN A 306 6.11 -3.05 -11.83
N PHE A 307 5.16 -2.45 -11.11
CA PHE A 307 5.16 -2.45 -9.64
C PHE A 307 5.17 -3.86 -9.06
N TYR A 308 4.28 -4.74 -9.53
CA TYR A 308 4.23 -6.12 -9.02
C TYR A 308 5.44 -6.95 -9.43
N HIS A 309 5.96 -6.75 -10.64
CA HIS A 309 7.20 -7.38 -11.08
C HIS A 309 8.38 -6.94 -10.20
N ASP A 310 8.57 -5.64 -10.00
CA ASP A 310 9.77 -5.07 -9.36
C ASP A 310 9.78 -5.24 -7.84
N PHE A 311 8.59 -5.28 -7.21
CA PHE A 311 8.46 -5.32 -5.76
C PHE A 311 7.96 -6.65 -5.20
N PHE A 312 7.26 -7.46 -6.00
CA PHE A 312 6.76 -8.76 -5.55
C PHE A 312 7.33 -9.93 -6.35
N GLY A 313 8.10 -9.67 -7.41
CA GLY A 313 8.71 -10.69 -8.24
C GLY A 313 7.70 -11.53 -9.03
N ILE A 314 6.48 -11.03 -9.25
CA ILE A 314 5.42 -11.74 -9.98
C ILE A 314 5.09 -11.06 -11.30
N THR A 315 4.77 -11.88 -12.31
CA THR A 315 4.28 -11.41 -13.60
C THR A 315 2.77 -11.57 -13.64
N LEU A 316 2.06 -10.46 -13.73
CA LEU A 316 0.60 -10.44 -13.82
C LEU A 316 0.14 -10.58 -15.27
N SER A 317 -0.90 -11.39 -15.49
CA SER A 317 -1.64 -11.42 -16.75
C SER A 317 -2.49 -10.15 -16.95
N ASP A 318 -2.87 -9.85 -18.18
CA ASP A 318 -3.74 -8.70 -18.48
C ASP A 318 -5.07 -8.78 -17.73
N LYS A 319 -5.62 -10.00 -17.58
CA LYS A 319 -6.83 -10.25 -16.80
C LYS A 319 -6.65 -9.86 -15.33
N GLN A 320 -5.56 -10.28 -14.69
CA GLN A 320 -5.27 -9.92 -13.30
C GLN A 320 -5.08 -8.41 -13.11
N ILE A 321 -4.42 -7.75 -14.06
CA ILE A 321 -4.25 -6.29 -14.03
C ILE A 321 -5.60 -5.60 -14.15
N GLN A 322 -6.47 -6.07 -15.04
CA GLN A 322 -7.83 -5.54 -15.18
C GLN A 322 -8.64 -5.72 -13.89
N GLU A 323 -8.56 -6.91 -13.27
CA GLU A 323 -9.21 -7.21 -11.99
C GLU A 323 -8.68 -6.33 -10.84
N ILE A 324 -7.39 -5.99 -10.84
CA ILE A 324 -6.80 -5.07 -9.85
C ILE A 324 -7.31 -3.65 -10.04
N LEU A 325 -7.27 -3.14 -11.28
CA LEU A 325 -7.61 -1.75 -11.59
C LEU A 325 -9.11 -1.47 -11.60
N SER A 326 -9.93 -2.49 -11.82
CA SER A 326 -11.39 -2.41 -11.84
C SER A 326 -11.96 -3.68 -11.19
N PRO A 327 -11.90 -3.80 -9.85
CA PRO A 327 -12.36 -4.98 -9.14
C PRO A 327 -13.85 -5.25 -9.39
N GLY A 328 -14.15 -6.48 -9.83
CA GLY A 328 -15.48 -6.97 -10.19
C GLY A 328 -16.33 -7.46 -9.04
#